data_0f929b9d191579383c0b910bf299791c
#
_entry.id   0f929b9d191579383c0b910bf299791c
#
_cell.length_a   1.000
_cell.length_b   1.000
_cell.length_c   1.000
_cell.angle_alpha   90.00
_cell.angle_beta   90.00
_cell.angle_gamma   90.00
#
_symmetry.space_group_name_H-M   'P 1'
#
loop_
_entity.id
_entity.type
_entity.pdbx_description
1 polymer ?
#
loop_
_entity_poly.entity_id
_entity_poly.type
_entity_poly.pdbx_seq_one_letter_code
_entity_poly.pdbx_strand_id
1 'polypeptide(L)'
;SDTSLRAPQYNLGPANNALISVYNSDYINQAYNVVETIPTRNSIKSIGYASGSDRVNGINVPQTSALKNSAVAFNIVGTVGQTEVVTPGKIYNVSFVVTNTARQSVTRTLRIQVLPQNDGIRNPITAVTTSTFVNDTSNLAQAEKDKVWEAFKTANPNIATSKDFKSYSVSSSGVVTITYKDNTTNDVTAPVKRLAAPTVETRLLDKAYTQTPVTVTGAEPGSTVVLYNNDDEVGTAVADASGQAIVTPTVKLQTGGVTAKARIMYDDYAVYSDASNSVAVTDGTRPEVTAKLTVDGVEPKSTPLEGGGKNYTIYAGDDAVLTFTATDDSGKLKEMKVVARADLDDNALNGNFFGSSQYGTGNIAPITGDITATSDNPATITATIHLKDDLYHSFRNTWQRNVAAIDNASNMNRPNGLGEIRITQGRLADRTPGVAPTSTIQVTSLTALTDADKSKIIAAVSALNPEVANRIKSYTVNSDGTVTITYKDSTTNVVAVKLSDTDYSQSVSQSASQSKQESISQSRSESAKQSAST
;
A
#
# COMPACT_ATOMS: atom_id res chain seq x y z
N SER A 1 -83.83 -22.05 -72.42
CA SER A 1 -83.65 -21.77 -71.00
C SER A 1 -83.40 -20.28 -70.78
N ASP A 2 -83.94 -19.75 -69.77
CA ASP A 2 -83.74 -18.36 -69.38
C ASP A 2 -82.30 -18.15 -68.94
N THR A 3 -81.54 -17.43 -69.74
CA THR A 3 -80.13 -17.14 -69.44
C THR A 3 -79.94 -16.16 -68.25
N SER A 4 -81.03 -15.45 -67.83
CA SER A 4 -80.98 -14.50 -66.73
C SER A 4 -80.91 -15.17 -65.39
N LEU A 5 -81.14 -16.49 -65.32
CA LEU A 5 -81.08 -17.26 -64.02
C LEU A 5 -79.69 -17.78 -63.72
N ARG A 6 -78.64 -17.13 -64.21
CA ARG A 6 -77.28 -17.52 -63.84
C ARG A 6 -76.79 -16.78 -62.59
N ALA A 7 -76.13 -17.56 -61.75
CA ALA A 7 -75.50 -17.02 -60.57
C ALA A 7 -74.25 -16.20 -60.89
N PRO A 8 -73.91 -15.22 -60.09
CA PRO A 8 -72.64 -14.54 -60.18
C PRO A 8 -71.46 -15.47 -59.88
N GLN A 9 -70.27 -15.07 -60.31
CA GLN A 9 -69.05 -15.87 -60.17
C GLN A 9 -67.97 -15.13 -59.36
N TYR A 10 -67.26 -15.83 -58.54
CA TYR A 10 -66.04 -15.35 -57.94
C TYR A 10 -64.90 -15.42 -58.95
N ASN A 11 -64.32 -14.29 -59.30
CA ASN A 11 -63.17 -14.22 -60.20
C ASN A 11 -61.86 -13.84 -59.54
N LEU A 12 -61.90 -13.47 -58.27
CA LEU A 12 -60.74 -13.19 -57.41
C LEU A 12 -61.04 -13.63 -55.99
N GLY A 13 -60.03 -14.22 -55.36
CA GLY A 13 -60.06 -14.60 -53.97
C GLY A 13 -59.61 -16.05 -53.76
N PRO A 14 -59.43 -16.45 -52.50
CA PRO A 14 -59.10 -17.81 -52.12
C PRO A 14 -60.13 -18.79 -52.71
N ALA A 15 -59.70 -20.00 -53.05
CA ALA A 15 -60.56 -21.05 -53.56
C ALA A 15 -61.62 -21.39 -52.51
N ASN A 16 -62.76 -21.95 -53.00
CA ASN A 16 -63.79 -22.43 -52.08
C ASN A 16 -63.21 -23.49 -51.10
N ASN A 17 -63.52 -23.36 -49.84
CA ASN A 17 -63.00 -24.20 -48.74
C ASN A 17 -61.49 -24.10 -48.49
N ALA A 18 -60.85 -22.98 -48.94
CA ALA A 18 -59.47 -22.72 -48.61
C ALA A 18 -59.29 -22.64 -47.09
N LEU A 19 -58.21 -23.27 -46.60
CA LEU A 19 -57.90 -23.25 -45.18
C LEU A 19 -56.77 -22.25 -44.89
N ILE A 20 -57.00 -21.36 -43.96
CA ILE A 20 -55.95 -20.52 -43.40
C ILE A 20 -55.77 -20.87 -41.94
N SER A 21 -54.49 -20.91 -41.47
CA SER A 21 -54.12 -21.15 -40.09
C SER A 21 -53.58 -19.86 -39.50
N VAL A 22 -54.13 -19.44 -38.37
CA VAL A 22 -53.81 -18.16 -37.70
C VAL A 22 -53.77 -18.35 -36.20
N TYR A 23 -53.26 -17.36 -35.52
CA TYR A 23 -53.32 -17.26 -34.05
C TYR A 23 -54.31 -16.18 -33.62
N ASN A 24 -54.80 -16.26 -32.39
CA ASN A 24 -55.50 -15.13 -31.79
C ASN A 24 -54.62 -13.90 -31.89
N SER A 25 -55.20 -12.74 -32.15
CA SER A 25 -54.57 -11.44 -32.38
C SER A 25 -53.95 -11.23 -33.75
N ASP A 26 -54.00 -12.24 -34.64
CA ASP A 26 -53.59 -12.05 -36.03
C ASP A 26 -54.62 -11.22 -36.80
N TYR A 27 -54.13 -10.35 -37.67
CA TYR A 27 -54.96 -9.59 -38.59
C TYR A 27 -55.14 -10.36 -39.91
N ILE A 28 -56.38 -10.53 -40.32
CA ILE A 28 -56.75 -11.18 -41.59
C ILE A 28 -57.28 -10.12 -42.55
N ASN A 29 -56.87 -10.23 -43.78
CA ASN A 29 -57.38 -9.41 -44.88
C ASN A 29 -57.41 -10.24 -46.16
N GLN A 30 -58.55 -10.81 -46.48
CA GLN A 30 -58.76 -11.65 -47.68
C GLN A 30 -59.64 -10.93 -48.64
N ALA A 31 -59.10 -10.65 -49.84
CA ALA A 31 -59.79 -9.93 -50.93
C ALA A 31 -60.53 -10.89 -51.80
N TYR A 32 -61.76 -10.52 -52.15
CA TYR A 32 -62.62 -11.21 -53.10
C TYR A 32 -63.17 -10.26 -54.13
N ASN A 33 -63.42 -10.77 -55.36
CA ASN A 33 -64.18 -10.06 -56.35
C ASN A 33 -65.21 -11.00 -56.95
N VAL A 34 -66.43 -10.54 -57.11
CA VAL A 34 -67.57 -11.29 -57.70
C VAL A 34 -68.08 -10.48 -58.85
N VAL A 35 -68.31 -11.18 -59.99
CA VAL A 35 -68.83 -10.52 -61.19
C VAL A 35 -70.12 -11.22 -61.68
N GLU A 36 -71.00 -10.46 -62.25
CA GLU A 36 -72.19 -10.98 -62.86
C GLU A 36 -71.81 -11.79 -64.10
N THR A 37 -72.43 -12.95 -64.26
CA THR A 37 -72.31 -13.78 -65.50
C THR A 37 -72.98 -13.14 -66.70
N ILE A 38 -74.12 -12.44 -66.46
CA ILE A 38 -74.87 -11.70 -67.47
C ILE A 38 -75.03 -10.26 -67.04
N PRO A 39 -74.01 -9.43 -67.15
CA PRO A 39 -73.99 -8.06 -66.57
C PRO A 39 -74.97 -7.13 -67.28
N THR A 40 -75.46 -7.45 -68.46
CA THR A 40 -76.46 -6.65 -69.20
C THR A 40 -77.88 -6.85 -68.66
N ARG A 41 -78.13 -7.88 -67.84
CA ARG A 41 -79.47 -8.20 -67.30
C ARG A 41 -79.56 -8.20 -65.82
N ASN A 42 -78.47 -8.55 -65.11
CA ASN A 42 -78.45 -8.74 -63.70
C ASN A 42 -77.42 -7.84 -63.03
N SER A 43 -77.68 -7.41 -61.82
CA SER A 43 -76.77 -6.71 -60.96
C SER A 43 -76.59 -7.47 -59.64
N ILE A 44 -75.43 -7.35 -59.03
CA ILE A 44 -75.22 -7.88 -57.69
C ILE A 44 -76.05 -7.01 -56.71
N LYS A 45 -76.85 -7.69 -55.89
CA LYS A 45 -77.77 -7.07 -54.97
C LYS A 45 -77.29 -7.07 -53.53
N SER A 46 -76.75 -8.15 -53.07
CA SER A 46 -76.44 -8.31 -51.63
C SER A 46 -75.22 -9.22 -51.40
N ILE A 47 -74.53 -8.91 -50.34
CA ILE A 47 -73.48 -9.73 -49.74
C ILE A 47 -73.85 -9.98 -48.27
N GLY A 48 -73.62 -11.18 -47.76
CA GLY A 48 -73.85 -11.47 -46.39
C GLY A 48 -73.35 -12.83 -46.00
N TYR A 49 -73.52 -13.21 -44.77
CA TYR A 49 -73.25 -14.58 -44.31
C TYR A 49 -74.24 -15.55 -44.91
N ALA A 50 -73.72 -16.72 -45.29
CA ALA A 50 -74.58 -17.81 -45.66
C ALA A 50 -75.27 -18.39 -44.43
N SER A 51 -76.42 -19.01 -44.63
CA SER A 51 -77.13 -19.72 -43.58
C SER A 51 -76.24 -20.80 -42.96
N GLY A 52 -76.17 -20.86 -41.65
CA GLY A 52 -75.35 -21.84 -40.96
C GLY A 52 -73.84 -21.53 -40.89
N SER A 53 -73.42 -20.35 -41.40
CA SER A 53 -72.03 -19.97 -41.29
C SER A 53 -71.55 -19.86 -39.83
N ASP A 54 -70.34 -20.39 -39.57
CA ASP A 54 -69.62 -20.05 -38.35
C ASP A 54 -69.22 -18.57 -38.38
N ARG A 55 -69.10 -17.97 -37.21
CA ARG A 55 -68.57 -16.62 -37.02
C ARG A 55 -67.32 -16.70 -36.14
N VAL A 56 -66.30 -15.96 -36.54
CA VAL A 56 -65.04 -15.84 -35.79
C VAL A 56 -64.98 -14.44 -35.17
N ASN A 57 -64.82 -14.37 -33.87
CA ASN A 57 -64.72 -13.09 -33.17
C ASN A 57 -63.69 -12.19 -33.80
N GLY A 58 -64.03 -10.95 -34.11
CA GLY A 58 -63.17 -9.95 -34.72
C GLY A 58 -63.10 -9.99 -36.23
N ILE A 59 -63.58 -11.05 -36.92
CA ILE A 59 -63.61 -11.19 -38.37
C ILE A 59 -64.99 -10.84 -38.89
N ASN A 60 -65.02 -10.00 -39.90
CA ASN A 60 -66.27 -9.48 -40.48
C ASN A 60 -66.39 -9.82 -41.94
N VAL A 61 -67.55 -10.35 -42.30
CA VAL A 61 -68.02 -10.42 -43.67
C VAL A 61 -68.95 -9.23 -43.96
N PRO A 62 -68.71 -8.45 -45.01
CA PRO A 62 -69.62 -7.32 -45.29
C PRO A 62 -71.06 -7.78 -45.44
N GLN A 63 -72.01 -7.01 -44.94
CA GLN A 63 -73.43 -7.28 -45.05
C GLN A 63 -74.11 -6.05 -45.68
N THR A 64 -74.47 -6.17 -46.95
CA THR A 64 -75.13 -5.11 -47.69
C THR A 64 -76.33 -5.70 -48.48
N SER A 65 -77.39 -4.94 -48.67
CA SER A 65 -78.65 -5.42 -49.33
C SER A 65 -79.14 -4.48 -50.44
N ALA A 66 -78.40 -3.41 -50.71
CA ALA A 66 -78.86 -2.40 -51.70
C ALA A 66 -77.83 -2.11 -52.80
N LEU A 67 -77.04 -3.08 -53.16
CA LEU A 67 -76.04 -2.96 -54.22
C LEU A 67 -76.73 -2.98 -55.59
N LYS A 68 -76.12 -2.31 -56.61
CA LYS A 68 -76.62 -2.29 -57.98
C LYS A 68 -75.47 -2.37 -58.98
N ASN A 69 -74.40 -3.07 -58.68
CA ASN A 69 -73.21 -3.11 -59.51
C ASN A 69 -73.11 -4.45 -60.26
N SER A 70 -72.49 -4.43 -61.45
CA SER A 70 -72.23 -5.66 -62.20
C SER A 70 -71.06 -6.49 -61.64
N ALA A 71 -70.28 -5.86 -60.79
CA ALA A 71 -69.17 -6.48 -60.05
C ALA A 71 -69.04 -5.86 -58.66
N VAL A 72 -68.58 -6.61 -57.71
CA VAL A 72 -68.27 -6.13 -56.35
C VAL A 72 -66.97 -6.72 -55.80
N ALA A 73 -66.12 -5.83 -55.34
CA ALA A 73 -64.93 -6.22 -54.59
C ALA A 73 -65.18 -6.03 -53.09
N PHE A 74 -64.77 -6.98 -52.28
CA PHE A 74 -64.92 -6.90 -50.86
C PHE A 74 -63.79 -7.67 -50.16
N ASN A 75 -63.56 -7.36 -48.90
CA ASN A 75 -62.54 -8.02 -48.12
C ASN A 75 -63.16 -8.60 -46.84
N ILE A 76 -62.75 -9.82 -46.52
CA ILE A 76 -62.98 -10.36 -45.18
C ILE A 76 -61.83 -9.97 -44.30
N VAL A 77 -62.08 -9.12 -43.33
CA VAL A 77 -61.06 -8.44 -42.52
C VAL A 77 -61.33 -8.52 -41.04
N GLY A 78 -60.30 -8.34 -40.27
CA GLY A 78 -60.37 -8.16 -38.85
C GLY A 78 -59.25 -8.83 -38.07
N THR A 79 -59.23 -8.55 -36.76
CA THR A 79 -58.27 -9.13 -35.84
C THR A 79 -58.94 -10.33 -35.12
N VAL A 80 -58.36 -11.51 -35.29
CA VAL A 80 -58.88 -12.74 -34.68
C VAL A 80 -58.88 -12.63 -33.17
N GLY A 81 -60.06 -12.85 -32.54
CA GLY A 81 -60.18 -12.79 -31.09
C GLY A 81 -60.08 -11.40 -30.51
N GLN A 82 -60.46 -10.34 -31.24
CA GLN A 82 -60.30 -8.94 -30.85
C GLN A 82 -60.98 -8.61 -29.52
N THR A 83 -62.17 -9.15 -29.27
CA THR A 83 -62.94 -8.88 -28.05
C THR A 83 -63.12 -10.11 -27.18
N GLU A 84 -62.98 -11.29 -27.73
CA GLU A 84 -63.08 -12.60 -27.05
C GLU A 84 -62.18 -13.60 -27.73
N VAL A 85 -61.35 -14.29 -26.95
CA VAL A 85 -60.42 -15.30 -27.46
C VAL A 85 -61.16 -16.40 -28.18
N VAL A 86 -60.77 -16.69 -29.41
CA VAL A 86 -61.31 -17.79 -30.21
C VAL A 86 -60.68 -19.10 -29.74
N THR A 87 -61.48 -20.13 -29.52
CA THR A 87 -60.99 -21.45 -29.08
C THR A 87 -60.04 -22.05 -30.11
N PRO A 88 -58.77 -22.35 -29.73
CA PRO A 88 -57.82 -22.97 -30.63
C PRO A 88 -58.18 -24.44 -30.95
N GLY A 89 -57.68 -24.94 -32.09
CA GLY A 89 -57.81 -26.33 -32.53
C GLY A 89 -59.05 -26.63 -33.33
N LYS A 90 -60.08 -25.76 -33.30
CA LYS A 90 -61.32 -25.92 -34.09
C LYS A 90 -61.18 -25.22 -35.42
N ILE A 91 -61.78 -25.81 -36.47
CA ILE A 91 -61.91 -25.17 -37.82
C ILE A 91 -63.26 -24.50 -37.90
N TYR A 92 -63.26 -23.20 -38.19
CA TYR A 92 -64.45 -22.39 -38.38
C TYR A 92 -64.73 -22.25 -39.87
N ASN A 93 -65.93 -22.62 -40.30
CA ASN A 93 -66.35 -22.52 -41.71
C ASN A 93 -67.11 -21.20 -41.87
N VAL A 94 -66.42 -20.18 -42.31
CA VAL A 94 -67.00 -18.86 -42.56
C VAL A 94 -67.50 -18.84 -44.00
N SER A 95 -68.80 -18.94 -44.11
CA SER A 95 -69.46 -19.01 -45.41
C SER A 95 -70.22 -17.72 -45.70
N PHE A 96 -70.08 -17.23 -46.87
CA PHE A 96 -70.72 -16.00 -47.33
C PHE A 96 -71.33 -16.15 -48.70
N VAL A 97 -72.38 -15.42 -49.01
CA VAL A 97 -73.21 -15.54 -50.20
C VAL A 97 -73.39 -14.20 -50.88
N VAL A 98 -73.22 -14.16 -52.12
CA VAL A 98 -73.50 -13.04 -53.00
C VAL A 98 -74.72 -13.37 -53.89
N THR A 99 -75.71 -12.51 -53.78
CA THR A 99 -77.00 -12.71 -54.48
C THR A 99 -77.22 -11.58 -55.51
N ASN A 100 -77.76 -11.91 -56.69
CA ASN A 100 -78.09 -10.94 -57.72
C ASN A 100 -79.56 -10.61 -57.78
N THR A 101 -79.93 -9.73 -58.65
CA THR A 101 -81.31 -9.25 -58.83
C THR A 101 -82.24 -10.34 -59.43
N ALA A 102 -81.71 -11.43 -60.02
CA ALA A 102 -82.46 -12.58 -60.48
C ALA A 102 -82.63 -13.63 -59.33
N ARG A 103 -82.29 -13.30 -58.10
CA ARG A 103 -82.34 -14.21 -56.89
C ARG A 103 -81.43 -15.44 -57.05
N GLN A 104 -80.48 -15.36 -57.96
CA GLN A 104 -79.45 -16.41 -58.05
C GLN A 104 -78.25 -16.05 -57.15
N SER A 105 -77.62 -16.99 -56.54
CA SER A 105 -76.54 -16.74 -55.60
C SER A 105 -75.38 -17.70 -55.81
N VAL A 106 -74.22 -17.24 -55.31
CA VAL A 106 -73.00 -18.04 -55.24
C VAL A 106 -72.50 -17.96 -53.82
N THR A 107 -72.16 -19.11 -53.22
CA THR A 107 -71.63 -19.23 -51.84
C THR A 107 -70.17 -19.63 -51.91
N ARG A 108 -69.38 -19.05 -51.05
CA ARG A 108 -67.99 -19.45 -50.82
C ARG A 108 -67.71 -19.57 -49.37
N THR A 109 -66.82 -20.52 -49.04
CA THR A 109 -66.40 -20.75 -47.62
C THR A 109 -64.91 -20.51 -47.52
N LEU A 110 -64.56 -19.73 -46.49
CA LEU A 110 -63.19 -19.59 -46.01
C LEU A 110 -63.11 -20.34 -44.67
N ARG A 111 -62.25 -21.34 -44.65
CA ARG A 111 -62.04 -22.13 -43.44
C ARG A 111 -60.91 -21.49 -42.63
N ILE A 112 -61.15 -21.21 -41.38
CA ILE A 112 -60.20 -20.59 -40.48
C ILE A 112 -59.91 -21.53 -39.32
N GLN A 113 -58.63 -21.93 -39.20
CA GLN A 113 -58.16 -22.70 -38.07
C GLN A 113 -57.31 -21.79 -37.19
N VAL A 114 -57.74 -21.63 -35.92
CA VAL A 114 -56.96 -20.91 -34.92
C VAL A 114 -56.03 -21.91 -34.23
N LEU A 115 -54.75 -21.70 -34.33
CA LEU A 115 -53.73 -22.55 -33.75
C LEU A 115 -53.50 -22.18 -32.29
N PRO A 116 -53.23 -23.15 -31.41
CA PRO A 116 -52.81 -22.83 -30.03
C PRO A 116 -51.44 -22.18 -30.03
N GLN A 117 -51.31 -21.02 -29.34
CA GLN A 117 -50.02 -20.40 -29.09
C GLN A 117 -49.38 -21.16 -27.94
N ASN A 118 -48.11 -21.57 -28.10
CA ASN A 118 -47.34 -22.17 -27.04
C ASN A 118 -46.97 -21.13 -25.99
N ASP A 119 -46.55 -21.59 -24.82
CA ASP A 119 -46.26 -20.73 -23.69
C ASP A 119 -45.08 -19.77 -23.97
N GLY A 120 -44.08 -20.20 -24.74
CA GLY A 120 -42.98 -19.36 -25.15
C GLY A 120 -43.40 -18.18 -26.02
N ILE A 121 -44.35 -18.39 -26.96
CA ILE A 121 -44.87 -17.31 -27.78
C ILE A 121 -45.72 -16.34 -26.97
N ARG A 122 -46.49 -16.84 -26.00
CA ARG A 122 -47.32 -16.01 -25.14
C ARG A 122 -46.55 -15.16 -24.15
N ASN A 123 -45.32 -15.55 -23.84
CA ASN A 123 -44.47 -14.89 -22.88
C ASN A 123 -43.17 -14.37 -23.54
N PRO A 124 -43.26 -13.37 -24.42
CA PRO A 124 -42.08 -12.84 -25.07
C PRO A 124 -41.15 -12.20 -24.03
N ILE A 125 -39.84 -12.36 -24.25
CA ILE A 125 -38.83 -11.80 -23.33
C ILE A 125 -38.15 -10.57 -23.92
N THR A 126 -37.82 -9.64 -23.04
CA THR A 126 -37.11 -8.41 -23.36
C THR A 126 -35.61 -8.60 -23.16
N ALA A 127 -34.80 -7.98 -24.00
CA ALA A 127 -33.34 -8.02 -23.86
C ALA A 127 -32.89 -7.49 -22.49
N VAL A 128 -31.87 -8.14 -21.91
CA VAL A 128 -31.22 -7.68 -20.69
C VAL A 128 -30.15 -6.68 -21.06
N THR A 129 -30.26 -5.44 -20.58
CA THR A 129 -29.34 -4.35 -20.92
C THR A 129 -28.29 -4.08 -19.83
N THR A 130 -28.59 -4.41 -18.57
CA THR A 130 -27.67 -4.26 -17.46
C THR A 130 -26.64 -5.38 -17.50
N SER A 131 -25.35 -5.01 -17.59
CA SER A 131 -24.25 -5.97 -17.54
C SER A 131 -24.00 -6.44 -16.10
N THR A 132 -23.71 -7.72 -15.95
CA THR A 132 -23.28 -8.31 -14.69
C THR A 132 -21.76 -8.45 -14.69
N PHE A 133 -21.10 -7.97 -13.61
CA PHE A 133 -19.67 -8.16 -13.45
C PHE A 133 -19.36 -9.59 -13.01
N VAL A 134 -18.37 -10.19 -13.66
CA VAL A 134 -17.97 -11.59 -13.44
C VAL A 134 -16.45 -11.73 -13.49
N ASN A 135 -15.92 -12.80 -12.90
CA ASN A 135 -14.48 -13.09 -12.93
C ASN A 135 -14.04 -13.64 -14.30
N ASP A 136 -14.85 -14.51 -14.91
CA ASP A 136 -14.57 -15.10 -16.23
C ASP A 136 -15.86 -15.10 -17.03
N THR A 137 -15.87 -14.35 -18.13
CA THR A 137 -17.06 -14.20 -18.98
C THR A 137 -17.47 -15.48 -19.69
N SER A 138 -16.60 -16.49 -19.74
CA SER A 138 -16.88 -17.78 -20.37
C SER A 138 -17.19 -18.90 -19.36
N ASN A 139 -17.03 -18.64 -18.06
CA ASN A 139 -17.21 -19.64 -17.02
C ASN A 139 -17.77 -19.03 -15.73
N LEU A 140 -19.06 -18.68 -15.76
CA LEU A 140 -19.74 -18.05 -14.62
C LEU A 140 -19.85 -19.00 -13.44
N ALA A 141 -19.53 -18.50 -12.26
CA ALA A 141 -19.81 -19.17 -10.99
C ALA A 141 -21.30 -19.08 -10.65
N GLN A 142 -21.77 -19.91 -9.73
CA GLN A 142 -23.19 -19.92 -9.35
C GLN A 142 -23.67 -18.57 -8.81
N ALA A 143 -22.88 -17.90 -7.97
CA ALA A 143 -23.24 -16.57 -7.45
C ALA A 143 -23.37 -15.53 -8.58
N GLU A 144 -22.56 -15.64 -9.61
CA GLU A 144 -22.61 -14.79 -10.79
C GLU A 144 -23.85 -15.09 -11.64
N LYS A 145 -24.17 -16.38 -11.82
CA LYS A 145 -25.41 -16.80 -12.49
C LYS A 145 -26.65 -16.28 -11.76
N ASP A 146 -26.63 -16.29 -10.42
CA ASP A 146 -27.72 -15.75 -9.63
C ASP A 146 -27.90 -14.23 -9.85
N LYS A 147 -26.82 -13.50 -10.03
CA LYS A 147 -26.87 -12.07 -10.38
C LYS A 147 -27.37 -11.84 -11.81
N VAL A 148 -27.01 -12.68 -12.74
CA VAL A 148 -27.54 -12.64 -14.10
C VAL A 148 -29.05 -12.87 -14.08
N TRP A 149 -29.51 -13.83 -13.28
CA TRP A 149 -30.94 -14.08 -13.07
C TRP A 149 -31.67 -12.86 -12.50
N GLU A 150 -31.09 -12.16 -11.54
CA GLU A 150 -31.66 -10.91 -11.01
C GLU A 150 -31.76 -9.83 -12.10
N ALA A 151 -30.73 -9.68 -12.92
CA ALA A 151 -30.75 -8.74 -14.06
C ALA A 151 -31.82 -9.10 -15.08
N PHE A 152 -32.00 -10.39 -15.36
CA PHE A 152 -33.07 -10.90 -16.23
C PHE A 152 -34.45 -10.55 -15.65
N LYS A 153 -34.69 -10.82 -14.37
CA LYS A 153 -35.97 -10.52 -13.73
C LYS A 153 -36.29 -9.02 -13.71
N THR A 154 -35.27 -8.18 -13.59
CA THR A 154 -35.45 -6.72 -13.66
C THR A 154 -35.93 -6.29 -15.05
N ALA A 155 -35.36 -6.86 -16.12
CA ALA A 155 -35.77 -6.58 -17.48
C ALA A 155 -37.10 -7.26 -17.86
N ASN A 156 -37.48 -8.34 -17.20
CA ASN A 156 -38.63 -9.18 -17.48
C ASN A 156 -39.41 -9.50 -16.19
N PRO A 157 -40.03 -8.52 -15.55
CA PRO A 157 -40.57 -8.67 -14.20
C PRO A 157 -41.75 -9.63 -14.10
N ASN A 158 -42.42 -9.93 -15.24
CA ASN A 158 -43.64 -10.76 -15.26
C ASN A 158 -43.39 -12.20 -15.69
N ILE A 159 -42.18 -12.58 -16.08
CA ILE A 159 -41.91 -13.95 -16.58
C ILE A 159 -41.88 -14.96 -15.44
N ALA A 160 -41.09 -14.72 -14.40
CA ALA A 160 -40.97 -15.67 -13.29
C ALA A 160 -42.29 -15.84 -12.49
N THR A 161 -43.18 -14.86 -12.56
CA THR A 161 -44.48 -14.88 -11.88
C THR A 161 -45.63 -15.31 -12.81
N SER A 162 -45.34 -15.56 -14.09
CA SER A 162 -46.33 -16.07 -15.03
C SER A 162 -46.85 -17.44 -14.61
N LYS A 163 -48.15 -17.69 -14.81
CA LYS A 163 -48.74 -19.03 -14.60
C LYS A 163 -48.12 -20.12 -15.50
N ASP A 164 -47.47 -19.71 -16.59
CA ASP A 164 -46.85 -20.64 -17.56
C ASP A 164 -45.42 -20.99 -17.20
N PHE A 165 -44.80 -20.27 -16.24
CA PHE A 165 -43.42 -20.49 -15.82
C PHE A 165 -43.21 -21.80 -15.12
N LYS A 166 -42.20 -22.57 -15.56
CA LYS A 166 -41.81 -23.84 -14.93
C LYS A 166 -40.45 -23.76 -14.26
N SER A 167 -39.42 -23.34 -15.00
CA SER A 167 -38.05 -23.27 -14.50
C SER A 167 -37.19 -22.33 -15.35
N TYR A 168 -36.00 -22.04 -14.82
CA TYR A 168 -34.99 -21.31 -15.54
C TYR A 168 -33.62 -21.97 -15.38
N SER A 169 -32.72 -21.62 -16.29
CA SER A 169 -31.30 -21.93 -16.15
C SER A 169 -30.46 -20.75 -16.67
N VAL A 170 -29.25 -20.63 -16.14
CA VAL A 170 -28.25 -19.69 -16.64
C VAL A 170 -27.02 -20.49 -17.03
N SER A 171 -26.60 -20.35 -18.28
CA SER A 171 -25.42 -21.06 -18.77
C SER A 171 -24.13 -20.46 -18.22
N SER A 172 -23.02 -21.15 -18.42
CA SER A 172 -21.68 -20.65 -18.06
C SER A 172 -21.27 -19.39 -18.81
N SER A 173 -21.95 -19.03 -19.89
CA SER A 173 -21.69 -17.81 -20.69
C SER A 173 -22.76 -16.72 -20.52
N GLY A 174 -23.73 -16.91 -19.63
CA GLY A 174 -24.77 -15.91 -19.35
C GLY A 174 -26.01 -16.03 -20.20
N VAL A 175 -26.27 -17.15 -20.87
CA VAL A 175 -27.52 -17.40 -21.59
C VAL A 175 -28.57 -17.84 -20.57
N VAL A 176 -29.65 -17.04 -20.47
CA VAL A 176 -30.80 -17.36 -19.63
C VAL A 176 -31.81 -18.14 -20.47
N THR A 177 -32.17 -19.32 -20.05
CA THR A 177 -33.19 -20.16 -20.66
C THR A 177 -34.39 -20.27 -19.74
N ILE A 178 -35.56 -19.85 -20.21
CA ILE A 178 -36.84 -20.03 -19.52
C ILE A 178 -37.52 -21.28 -20.06
N THR A 179 -37.92 -22.18 -19.24
CA THR A 179 -38.72 -23.34 -19.61
C THR A 179 -40.13 -23.15 -19.04
N TYR A 180 -41.14 -23.31 -19.89
CA TYR A 180 -42.55 -23.17 -19.54
C TYR A 180 -43.19 -24.53 -19.30
N LYS A 181 -44.41 -24.51 -18.75
CA LYS A 181 -45.12 -25.73 -18.37
C LYS A 181 -45.42 -26.65 -19.57
N ASP A 182 -45.55 -26.14 -20.76
CA ASP A 182 -45.69 -26.92 -21.98
C ASP A 182 -44.35 -27.40 -22.59
N ASN A 183 -43.22 -27.19 -21.86
CA ASN A 183 -41.86 -27.53 -22.23
C ASN A 183 -41.28 -26.68 -23.39
N THR A 184 -41.99 -25.65 -23.83
CA THR A 184 -41.39 -24.66 -24.73
C THR A 184 -40.45 -23.76 -23.97
N THR A 185 -39.48 -23.14 -24.66
CA THR A 185 -38.42 -22.34 -24.06
C THR A 185 -38.25 -20.98 -24.75
N ASN A 186 -37.73 -20.02 -24.00
CA ASN A 186 -37.19 -18.78 -24.52
C ASN A 186 -35.77 -18.59 -23.99
N ASP A 187 -34.87 -18.12 -24.84
CA ASP A 187 -33.48 -17.84 -24.49
C ASP A 187 -33.18 -16.36 -24.72
N VAL A 188 -32.33 -15.81 -23.84
CA VAL A 188 -31.72 -14.51 -24.04
C VAL A 188 -30.31 -14.52 -23.48
N THR A 189 -29.36 -13.94 -24.16
CA THR A 189 -28.01 -13.76 -23.64
C THR A 189 -27.96 -12.48 -22.83
N ALA A 190 -27.73 -12.62 -21.52
CA ALA A 190 -27.50 -11.48 -20.64
C ALA A 190 -26.04 -11.01 -20.79
N PRO A 191 -25.79 -9.70 -20.87
CA PRO A 191 -24.43 -9.21 -20.98
C PRO A 191 -23.67 -9.43 -19.67
N VAL A 192 -22.44 -9.91 -19.79
CA VAL A 192 -21.49 -10.08 -18.70
C VAL A 192 -20.18 -9.42 -19.06
N LYS A 193 -19.49 -8.86 -18.07
CA LYS A 193 -18.20 -8.21 -18.30
C LYS A 193 -17.31 -8.30 -17.07
N ARG A 194 -16.00 -8.09 -17.28
CA ARG A 194 -15.04 -7.98 -16.18
C ARG A 194 -15.00 -6.55 -15.64
N LEU A 195 -14.64 -6.42 -14.37
CA LEU A 195 -14.28 -5.14 -13.80
C LEU A 195 -13.03 -4.61 -14.49
N ALA A 196 -13.00 -3.30 -14.78
CA ALA A 196 -11.81 -2.65 -15.32
C ALA A 196 -10.67 -2.67 -14.28
N ALA A 197 -9.46 -3.00 -14.72
CA ALA A 197 -8.28 -2.90 -13.88
C ALA A 197 -8.02 -1.43 -13.51
N PRO A 198 -7.86 -1.12 -12.22
CA PRO A 198 -7.58 0.25 -11.80
C PRO A 198 -6.13 0.64 -12.08
N THR A 199 -5.79 1.89 -11.82
CA THR A 199 -4.43 2.44 -11.93
C THR A 199 -4.00 3.00 -10.58
N VAL A 200 -2.83 2.59 -10.11
CA VAL A 200 -2.19 3.20 -8.94
C VAL A 200 -1.42 4.43 -9.41
N GLU A 201 -1.79 5.60 -8.90
CA GLU A 201 -1.26 6.90 -9.34
C GLU A 201 -0.12 7.41 -8.45
N THR A 202 -0.14 7.10 -7.16
CA THR A 202 0.81 7.66 -6.19
C THR A 202 2.20 7.06 -6.37
N ARG A 203 3.22 7.92 -6.47
CA ARG A 203 4.63 7.50 -6.41
C ARG A 203 4.99 7.10 -4.99
N LEU A 204 5.69 5.99 -4.84
CA LEU A 204 6.06 5.42 -3.54
C LEU A 204 7.57 5.24 -3.38
N LEU A 205 8.37 5.92 -4.21
CA LEU A 205 9.82 5.98 -4.02
C LEU A 205 10.12 6.66 -2.69
N ASP A 206 10.97 6.05 -1.89
CA ASP A 206 11.34 6.49 -0.54
C ASP A 206 10.17 6.53 0.46
N LYS A 207 9.12 5.77 0.20
CA LYS A 207 7.94 5.66 1.06
C LYS A 207 7.84 4.33 1.81
N ALA A 208 8.85 3.46 1.73
CA ALA A 208 8.89 2.25 2.55
C ALA A 208 8.78 2.61 4.03
N TYR A 209 8.14 1.74 4.78
CA TYR A 209 7.90 1.84 6.22
C TYR A 209 7.06 3.05 6.63
N THR A 210 6.24 3.53 5.71
CA THR A 210 5.22 4.55 5.93
C THR A 210 3.83 4.00 5.64
N GLN A 211 2.80 4.72 6.09
CA GLN A 211 1.41 4.46 5.74
C GLN A 211 0.87 5.54 4.80
N THR A 212 1.67 5.92 3.82
CA THR A 212 1.32 6.94 2.82
C THR A 212 0.02 6.57 2.13
N PRO A 213 -1.00 7.46 2.12
CA PRO A 213 -2.22 7.22 1.37
C PRO A 213 -1.93 7.08 -0.13
N VAL A 214 -2.57 6.08 -0.75
CA VAL A 214 -2.38 5.75 -2.16
C VAL A 214 -3.64 6.08 -2.95
N THR A 215 -3.51 6.93 -3.95
CA THR A 215 -4.59 7.28 -4.88
C THR A 215 -4.66 6.25 -5.99
N VAL A 216 -5.85 5.69 -6.17
CA VAL A 216 -6.16 4.71 -7.21
C VAL A 216 -7.28 5.28 -8.07
N THR A 217 -7.13 5.22 -9.39
CA THR A 217 -8.11 5.74 -10.36
C THR A 217 -8.58 4.64 -11.30
N GLY A 218 -9.65 4.89 -12.05
CA GLY A 218 -10.14 3.98 -13.08
C GLY A 218 -10.85 2.74 -12.56
N ALA A 219 -11.18 2.69 -11.27
CA ALA A 219 -11.99 1.60 -10.70
C ALA A 219 -13.47 1.79 -11.06
N GLU A 220 -14.23 0.71 -11.12
CA GLU A 220 -15.68 0.80 -11.23
C GLU A 220 -16.24 1.63 -10.08
N PRO A 221 -17.03 2.68 -10.35
CA PRO A 221 -17.67 3.46 -9.29
C PRO A 221 -18.46 2.56 -8.33
N GLY A 222 -18.28 2.77 -7.02
CA GLY A 222 -18.94 1.97 -5.99
C GLY A 222 -18.29 0.63 -5.69
N SER A 223 -17.30 0.19 -6.48
CA SER A 223 -16.51 -1.00 -6.17
C SER A 223 -15.56 -0.74 -5.00
N THR A 224 -15.15 -1.80 -4.31
CA THR A 224 -14.10 -1.72 -3.31
C THR A 224 -12.75 -1.86 -3.97
N VAL A 225 -11.89 -0.85 -3.80
CA VAL A 225 -10.50 -0.91 -4.23
C VAL A 225 -9.70 -1.58 -3.13
N VAL A 226 -9.02 -2.66 -3.46
CA VAL A 226 -8.14 -3.42 -2.55
C VAL A 226 -6.71 -3.13 -2.93
N LEU A 227 -5.93 -2.67 -1.98
CA LEU A 227 -4.51 -2.36 -2.16
C LEU A 227 -3.65 -3.52 -1.67
N TYR A 228 -2.65 -3.90 -2.46
CA TYR A 228 -1.70 -4.97 -2.15
C TYR A 228 -0.28 -4.41 -2.10
N ASN A 229 0.48 -4.88 -1.12
CA ASN A 229 1.92 -4.64 -1.06
C ASN A 229 2.62 -6.00 -1.04
N ASN A 230 3.40 -6.30 -2.08
CA ASN A 230 4.02 -7.61 -2.27
C ASN A 230 2.99 -8.76 -2.17
N ASP A 231 1.83 -8.58 -2.82
CA ASP A 231 0.71 -9.51 -2.87
C ASP A 231 -0.08 -9.68 -1.54
N ASP A 232 0.29 -8.99 -0.49
CA ASP A 232 -0.46 -8.95 0.77
C ASP A 232 -1.46 -7.77 0.75
N GLU A 233 -2.69 -8.03 1.15
CA GLU A 233 -3.70 -6.98 1.28
C GLU A 233 -3.34 -6.03 2.42
N VAL A 234 -3.24 -4.74 2.12
CA VAL A 234 -2.83 -3.71 3.09
C VAL A 234 -3.86 -2.61 3.31
N GLY A 235 -4.97 -2.65 2.62
CA GLY A 235 -6.03 -1.67 2.84
C GLY A 235 -7.09 -1.71 1.75
N THR A 236 -8.24 -1.09 2.06
CA THR A 236 -9.37 -0.97 1.13
C THR A 236 -10.00 0.41 1.22
N ALA A 237 -10.64 0.83 0.13
CA ALA A 237 -11.51 2.00 0.09
C ALA A 237 -12.53 1.83 -1.03
N VAL A 238 -13.68 2.48 -0.90
CA VAL A 238 -14.73 2.45 -1.93
C VAL A 238 -14.44 3.52 -2.97
N ALA A 239 -14.51 3.13 -4.25
CA ALA A 239 -14.36 4.07 -5.36
C ALA A 239 -15.55 5.02 -5.43
N ASP A 240 -15.27 6.31 -5.61
CA ASP A 240 -16.27 7.34 -5.76
C ASP A 240 -16.94 7.32 -7.15
N ALA A 241 -17.82 8.30 -7.42
CA ALA A 241 -18.54 8.37 -8.69
C ALA A 241 -17.61 8.55 -9.90
N SER A 242 -16.40 9.05 -9.72
CA SER A 242 -15.38 9.20 -10.77
C SER A 242 -14.47 7.99 -10.91
N GLY A 243 -14.63 6.97 -10.08
CA GLY A 243 -13.77 5.79 -10.07
C GLY A 243 -12.48 5.96 -9.28
N GLN A 244 -12.38 6.99 -8.46
CA GLN A 244 -11.22 7.27 -7.63
C GLN A 244 -11.43 6.76 -6.22
N ALA A 245 -10.38 6.15 -5.64
CA ALA A 245 -10.31 5.80 -4.25
C ALA A 245 -8.97 6.21 -3.67
N ILE A 246 -8.95 6.69 -2.43
CA ILE A 246 -7.74 6.96 -1.68
C ILE A 246 -7.67 5.89 -0.58
N VAL A 247 -6.68 5.01 -0.69
CA VAL A 247 -6.51 3.90 0.25
C VAL A 247 -5.38 4.22 1.20
N THR A 248 -5.68 4.30 2.49
CA THR A 248 -4.66 4.43 3.54
C THR A 248 -4.26 3.03 3.99
N PRO A 249 -2.97 2.65 3.85
CA PRO A 249 -2.52 1.35 4.33
C PRO A 249 -2.73 1.21 5.84
N THR A 250 -3.17 0.03 6.27
CA THR A 250 -3.37 -0.30 7.68
C THR A 250 -2.08 -0.71 8.38
N VAL A 251 -1.06 -1.03 7.61
CA VAL A 251 0.29 -1.39 8.04
C VAL A 251 1.30 -0.57 7.24
N LYS A 252 2.54 -0.51 7.74
CA LYS A 252 3.62 0.16 7.02
C LYS A 252 3.94 -0.59 5.73
N LEU A 253 4.10 0.16 4.64
CA LEU A 253 4.47 -0.40 3.34
C LEU A 253 5.89 -0.97 3.40
N GLN A 254 6.07 -2.14 2.79
CA GLN A 254 7.37 -2.80 2.66
C GLN A 254 7.97 -2.50 1.30
N THR A 255 9.29 -2.57 1.19
CA THR A 255 9.98 -2.46 -0.10
C THR A 255 9.49 -3.53 -1.07
N GLY A 256 9.40 -3.17 -2.35
CA GLY A 256 8.88 -4.05 -3.41
C GLY A 256 7.90 -3.32 -4.29
N GLY A 257 6.66 -3.76 -4.36
CA GLY A 257 5.63 -3.18 -5.23
C GLY A 257 4.28 -3.07 -4.57
N VAL A 258 3.50 -2.08 -5.04
CA VAL A 258 2.10 -1.88 -4.68
C VAL A 258 1.26 -2.01 -5.93
N THR A 259 0.22 -2.82 -5.84
CA THR A 259 -0.81 -3.00 -6.87
C THR A 259 -2.20 -2.81 -6.26
N ALA A 260 -3.20 -2.69 -7.11
CA ALA A 260 -4.59 -2.61 -6.68
C ALA A 260 -5.49 -3.46 -7.57
N LYS A 261 -6.61 -3.91 -7.01
CA LYS A 261 -7.72 -4.53 -7.74
C LYS A 261 -9.02 -3.88 -7.34
N ALA A 262 -9.97 -3.81 -8.26
CA ALA A 262 -11.35 -3.52 -7.93
C ALA A 262 -12.06 -4.82 -7.54
N ARG A 263 -12.95 -4.75 -6.56
CA ARG A 263 -13.70 -5.90 -6.04
C ARG A 263 -15.17 -5.54 -5.84
N ILE A 264 -16.04 -6.44 -6.25
CA ILE A 264 -17.47 -6.42 -5.91
C ILE A 264 -17.79 -7.74 -5.21
N MET A 265 -18.58 -7.67 -4.14
CA MET A 265 -19.03 -8.85 -3.43
C MET A 265 -20.47 -9.20 -3.80
N TYR A 266 -20.70 -10.47 -4.15
CA TYR A 266 -22.02 -11.07 -4.23
C TYR A 266 -22.18 -11.97 -3.01
N ASP A 267 -22.71 -11.43 -1.91
CA ASP A 267 -22.68 -12.05 -0.57
C ASP A 267 -21.23 -12.39 -0.17
N ASP A 268 -20.85 -13.64 -0.08
CA ASP A 268 -19.50 -14.10 0.25
C ASP A 268 -18.61 -14.40 -0.97
N TYR A 269 -19.16 -14.24 -2.17
CA TYR A 269 -18.43 -14.46 -3.41
C TYR A 269 -17.83 -13.16 -3.94
N ALA A 270 -16.52 -13.16 -4.20
CA ALA A 270 -15.81 -11.99 -4.68
C ALA A 270 -15.59 -12.01 -6.19
N VAL A 271 -15.88 -10.88 -6.84
CA VAL A 271 -15.54 -10.61 -8.23
C VAL A 271 -14.41 -9.59 -8.24
N TYR A 272 -13.29 -9.93 -8.88
CA TYR A 272 -12.09 -9.08 -8.94
C TYR A 272 -11.81 -8.62 -10.37
N SER A 273 -11.29 -7.41 -10.49
CA SER A 273 -10.61 -6.98 -11.70
C SER A 273 -9.24 -7.68 -11.84
N ASP A 274 -8.60 -7.52 -12.99
CA ASP A 274 -7.17 -7.77 -13.10
C ASP A 274 -6.40 -6.77 -12.23
N ALA A 275 -5.16 -7.09 -11.91
CA ALA A 275 -4.30 -6.21 -11.15
C ALA A 275 -3.98 -4.94 -11.95
N SER A 276 -3.82 -3.84 -11.23
CA SER A 276 -3.32 -2.58 -11.74
C SER A 276 -1.85 -2.70 -12.17
N ASN A 277 -1.29 -1.58 -12.65
CA ASN A 277 0.15 -1.38 -12.72
C ASN A 277 0.78 -1.57 -11.33
N SER A 278 2.04 -1.98 -11.29
CA SER A 278 2.83 -2.04 -10.06
C SER A 278 3.64 -0.77 -9.89
N VAL A 279 3.57 -0.16 -8.70
CA VAL A 279 4.37 1.00 -8.31
C VAL A 279 5.43 0.56 -7.32
N ALA A 280 6.69 0.88 -7.62
CA ALA A 280 7.80 0.50 -6.75
C ALA A 280 7.77 1.25 -5.43
N VAL A 281 7.98 0.52 -4.33
CA VAL A 281 8.18 1.05 -2.98
C VAL A 281 9.65 0.89 -2.64
N THR A 282 10.34 1.99 -2.39
CA THR A 282 11.76 1.98 -2.05
C THR A 282 12.01 2.60 -0.69
N ASP A 283 13.12 2.20 -0.06
CA ASP A 283 13.63 2.75 1.19
C ASP A 283 14.73 3.75 0.89
N GLY A 284 14.47 5.03 1.12
CA GLY A 284 15.46 6.11 1.00
C GLY A 284 15.86 6.71 2.33
N THR A 285 15.44 6.14 3.44
CA THR A 285 15.70 6.65 4.79
C THR A 285 17.02 6.10 5.32
N ARG A 286 17.87 7.00 5.79
CA ARG A 286 19.18 6.64 6.37
C ARG A 286 19.00 6.06 7.78
N PRO A 287 19.86 5.11 8.20
CA PRO A 287 19.94 4.71 9.61
C PRO A 287 20.29 5.90 10.50
N GLU A 288 19.81 5.88 11.73
CA GLU A 288 20.17 6.82 12.78
C GLU A 288 21.18 6.18 13.73
N VAL A 289 22.20 6.94 14.12
CA VAL A 289 23.31 6.43 14.91
C VAL A 289 23.57 7.30 16.14
N THR A 290 24.15 6.71 17.17
CA THR A 290 24.66 7.41 18.34
C THR A 290 26.02 6.85 18.75
N ALA A 291 26.78 7.66 19.50
CA ALA A 291 28.02 7.23 20.11
C ALA A 291 28.12 7.79 21.53
N LYS A 292 28.54 6.97 22.46
CA LYS A 292 28.69 7.33 23.87
C LYS A 292 29.95 6.72 24.44
N LEU A 293 30.60 7.46 25.37
CA LEU A 293 31.76 6.97 26.11
C LEU A 293 31.56 7.17 27.59
N THR A 294 31.90 6.17 28.37
CA THR A 294 31.95 6.27 29.83
C THR A 294 33.28 5.75 30.35
N VAL A 295 33.72 6.32 31.48
CA VAL A 295 34.85 5.84 32.26
C VAL A 295 34.32 5.60 33.69
N ASP A 296 34.46 4.38 34.19
CA ASP A 296 33.90 3.96 35.49
C ASP A 296 32.39 4.27 35.62
N GLY A 297 31.65 4.06 34.52
CA GLY A 297 30.20 4.27 34.44
C GLY A 297 29.76 5.72 34.33
N VAL A 298 30.68 6.67 34.26
CA VAL A 298 30.43 8.12 34.19
C VAL A 298 30.95 8.68 32.88
N GLU A 299 30.17 9.57 32.26
CA GLU A 299 30.59 10.27 31.06
C GLU A 299 31.70 11.30 31.45
N PRO A 300 32.91 11.18 30.86
CA PRO A 300 34.01 12.09 31.21
C PRO A 300 33.78 13.49 30.60
N LYS A 301 34.66 14.42 30.98
CA LYS A 301 34.68 15.77 30.44
C LYS A 301 34.72 15.74 28.91
N SER A 302 33.88 16.54 28.28
CA SER A 302 33.77 16.62 26.82
C SER A 302 33.53 18.04 26.34
N THR A 303 33.82 18.25 25.06
CA THR A 303 33.42 19.44 24.31
C THR A 303 32.54 19.01 23.14
N PRO A 304 31.54 19.83 22.76
CA PRO A 304 30.67 19.46 21.65
C PRO A 304 31.41 19.55 20.30
N LEU A 305 31.08 18.62 19.40
CA LEU A 305 31.45 18.67 18.00
C LEU A 305 30.35 19.34 17.18
N GLU A 306 30.70 19.86 16.02
CA GLU A 306 29.77 20.61 15.15
C GLU A 306 28.50 19.79 14.79
N GLY A 307 28.65 18.51 14.52
CA GLY A 307 27.55 17.62 14.13
C GLY A 307 26.75 17.01 15.28
N GLY A 308 27.05 17.37 16.54
CA GLY A 308 26.34 16.89 17.72
C GLY A 308 27.07 15.77 18.48
N GLY A 309 28.13 15.21 17.95
CA GLY A 309 29.02 14.31 18.67
C GLY A 309 29.83 15.03 19.74
N LYS A 310 30.68 14.30 20.44
CA LYS A 310 31.49 14.84 21.55
C LYS A 310 32.95 14.46 21.40
N ASN A 311 33.82 15.39 21.80
CA ASN A 311 35.23 15.15 21.99
C ASN A 311 35.47 14.96 23.50
N TYR A 312 35.78 13.72 23.89
CA TYR A 312 36.02 13.36 25.30
C TYR A 312 37.50 13.46 25.65
N THR A 313 37.80 13.93 26.84
CA THR A 313 39.15 13.87 27.38
C THR A 313 39.28 12.65 28.26
N ILE A 314 40.23 11.76 27.94
CA ILE A 314 40.60 10.62 28.79
C ILE A 314 42.09 10.66 29.07
N TYR A 315 42.53 9.87 30.02
CA TYR A 315 43.88 9.93 30.56
C TYR A 315 44.56 8.57 30.49
N ALA A 316 45.88 8.55 30.44
CA ALA A 316 46.64 7.32 30.46
C ALA A 316 46.22 6.43 31.65
N GLY A 317 45.99 5.15 31.35
CA GLY A 317 45.49 4.18 32.32
C GLY A 317 43.98 4.13 32.47
N ASP A 318 43.21 5.01 31.81
CA ASP A 318 41.76 4.93 31.78
C ASP A 318 41.29 3.73 30.95
N ASP A 319 40.31 3.01 31.53
CA ASP A 319 39.49 2.04 30.81
C ASP A 319 38.17 2.71 30.45
N ALA A 320 37.92 2.91 29.18
CA ALA A 320 36.71 3.54 28.70
C ALA A 320 35.82 2.52 27.97
N VAL A 321 34.52 2.66 28.16
CA VAL A 321 33.50 1.86 27.44
C VAL A 321 32.86 2.74 26.41
N LEU A 322 33.01 2.35 25.13
CA LEU A 322 32.36 2.96 24.00
C LEU A 322 31.13 2.16 23.63
N THR A 323 30.04 2.86 23.40
CA THR A 323 28.81 2.25 22.90
C THR A 323 28.34 3.02 21.67
N PHE A 324 28.31 2.35 20.54
CA PHE A 324 27.74 2.84 19.31
C PHE A 324 26.41 2.15 19.07
N THR A 325 25.37 2.91 18.76
CA THR A 325 24.06 2.33 18.46
C THR A 325 23.58 2.79 17.10
N ALA A 326 22.74 1.97 16.48
CA ALA A 326 22.08 2.30 15.23
C ALA A 326 20.66 1.75 15.19
N THR A 327 19.76 2.54 14.64
CA THR A 327 18.38 2.13 14.36
C THR A 327 18.05 2.44 12.90
N ASP A 328 17.12 1.70 12.34
CA ASP A 328 16.62 1.94 11.00
C ASP A 328 15.11 1.76 10.97
N ASP A 329 14.43 2.49 10.09
CA ASP A 329 12.98 2.39 9.95
C ASP A 329 12.52 1.00 9.45
N SER A 330 13.40 0.27 8.76
CA SER A 330 13.17 -1.14 8.41
C SER A 330 13.28 -2.09 9.59
N GLY A 331 13.85 -1.63 10.72
CA GLY A 331 14.17 -2.45 11.88
C GLY A 331 15.40 -3.34 11.69
N LYS A 332 16.15 -3.17 10.59
CA LYS A 332 17.28 -4.04 10.24
C LYS A 332 18.43 -3.28 9.58
N LEU A 333 19.65 -3.81 9.76
CA LEU A 333 20.85 -3.37 9.05
C LEU A 333 21.51 -4.58 8.39
N LYS A 334 22.29 -4.35 7.34
CA LYS A 334 23.17 -5.37 6.77
C LYS A 334 24.61 -5.28 7.26
N GLU A 335 25.04 -4.11 7.74
CA GLU A 335 26.40 -3.90 8.25
C GLU A 335 26.42 -2.74 9.25
N MET A 336 27.26 -2.86 10.28
CA MET A 336 27.61 -1.81 11.22
C MET A 336 29.08 -1.93 11.58
N LYS A 337 29.82 -0.83 11.47
CA LYS A 337 31.27 -0.80 11.74
C LYS A 337 31.71 0.57 12.25
N VAL A 338 32.90 0.62 12.85
CA VAL A 338 33.55 1.87 13.27
C VAL A 338 34.68 2.16 12.31
N VAL A 339 34.75 3.40 11.83
CA VAL A 339 35.72 3.86 10.85
C VAL A 339 36.55 5.02 11.39
N ALA A 340 37.75 5.21 10.82
CA ALA A 340 38.70 6.21 11.28
C ALA A 340 38.38 7.64 10.86
N ARG A 341 37.55 7.81 9.83
CA ARG A 341 37.32 9.13 9.18
C ARG A 341 35.85 9.30 8.84
N ALA A 342 35.55 10.42 8.20
CA ALA A 342 34.22 10.68 7.63
C ALA A 342 33.90 9.79 6.43
N ASP A 343 34.88 9.12 5.84
CA ASP A 343 34.66 8.10 4.81
C ASP A 343 34.14 6.81 5.47
N LEU A 344 32.85 6.53 5.34
CA LEU A 344 32.21 5.38 5.96
C LEU A 344 32.65 4.04 5.34
N ASP A 345 33.36 4.04 4.23
CA ASP A 345 33.94 2.85 3.60
C ASP A 345 35.37 2.58 4.06
N ASP A 346 35.94 3.43 4.93
CA ASP A 346 37.30 3.30 5.42
C ASP A 346 37.45 2.04 6.30
N ASN A 347 38.50 1.24 6.07
CA ASN A 347 38.84 0.04 6.84
C ASN A 347 40.23 0.17 7.52
N ALA A 348 40.74 1.38 7.70
CA ALA A 348 42.12 1.61 8.18
C ALA A 348 42.35 1.16 9.63
N LEU A 349 41.30 0.95 10.42
CA LEU A 349 41.43 0.61 11.84
C LEU A 349 41.78 -0.84 12.11
N ASN A 350 41.47 -1.76 11.22
CA ASN A 350 41.76 -3.19 11.36
C ASN A 350 41.28 -3.78 12.69
N GLY A 351 40.12 -3.34 13.20
CA GLY A 351 39.54 -3.85 14.43
C GLY A 351 40.11 -3.26 15.72
N ASN A 352 41.05 -2.32 15.66
CA ASN A 352 41.58 -1.59 16.82
C ASN A 352 41.14 -0.14 16.81
N PHE A 353 40.44 0.30 17.85
CA PHE A 353 39.98 1.69 17.96
C PHE A 353 41.11 2.73 17.73
N PHE A 354 42.29 2.47 18.28
CA PHE A 354 43.44 3.38 18.13
C PHE A 354 44.18 3.23 16.82
N GLY A 355 43.86 2.23 16.01
CA GLY A 355 44.56 1.93 14.75
C GLY A 355 45.96 1.34 14.94
N SER A 356 46.53 1.44 16.11
CA SER A 356 47.86 0.95 16.47
C SER A 356 47.92 0.63 17.97
N SER A 357 48.59 -0.47 18.31
CA SER A 357 48.85 -0.84 19.70
C SER A 357 49.80 0.12 20.43
N GLN A 358 50.46 1.02 19.71
CA GLN A 358 51.33 2.05 20.28
C GLN A 358 50.60 2.96 21.26
N TYR A 359 49.32 3.25 20.98
CA TYR A 359 48.55 4.22 21.74
C TYR A 359 47.62 3.55 22.76
N GLY A 360 47.25 2.31 22.53
CA GLY A 360 46.36 1.61 23.42
C GLY A 360 45.72 0.39 22.74
N THR A 361 44.79 -0.23 23.42
CA THR A 361 44.04 -1.39 22.94
C THR A 361 42.54 -1.11 22.93
N GLY A 362 41.83 -1.66 21.98
CA GLY A 362 40.38 -1.53 21.87
C GLY A 362 39.88 -2.32 20.68
N ASN A 363 39.25 -3.47 20.94
CA ASN A 363 38.68 -4.32 19.89
C ASN A 363 37.33 -3.79 19.47
N ILE A 364 37.19 -3.43 18.21
CA ILE A 364 35.95 -2.97 17.57
C ILE A 364 35.64 -3.82 16.35
N ALA A 365 35.03 -4.97 16.54
CA ALA A 365 34.65 -5.86 15.44
C ALA A 365 33.41 -5.34 14.71
N PRO A 366 33.40 -5.36 13.36
CA PRO A 366 32.20 -5.04 12.60
C PRO A 366 31.13 -6.11 12.81
N ILE A 367 29.87 -5.71 12.61
CA ILE A 367 28.73 -6.62 12.61
C ILE A 367 28.21 -6.70 11.17
N THR A 368 27.94 -7.92 10.69
CA THR A 368 27.39 -8.16 9.35
C THR A 368 26.28 -9.19 9.41
N GLY A 369 25.46 -9.27 8.38
CA GLY A 369 24.39 -10.24 8.22
C GLY A 369 23.01 -9.63 8.48
N ASP A 370 22.13 -10.38 9.16
CA ASP A 370 20.79 -9.96 9.51
C ASP A 370 20.81 -9.33 10.91
N ILE A 371 20.96 -8.02 10.95
CA ILE A 371 21.15 -7.27 12.19
C ILE A 371 19.83 -6.61 12.57
N THR A 372 19.30 -6.88 13.76
CA THR A 372 18.16 -6.17 14.32
C THR A 372 18.57 -4.76 14.74
N ALA A 373 17.79 -3.74 14.33
CA ALA A 373 18.07 -2.34 14.57
C ALA A 373 16.76 -1.55 14.79
N THR A 374 16.03 -1.93 15.84
CA THR A 374 14.78 -1.27 16.26
C THR A 374 15.02 -0.32 17.41
N SER A 375 14.05 0.55 17.73
CA SER A 375 14.12 1.43 18.89
C SER A 375 14.24 0.65 20.20
N ASP A 376 13.55 -0.49 20.32
CA ASP A 376 13.59 -1.33 21.52
C ASP A 376 14.83 -2.21 21.58
N ASN A 377 15.40 -2.55 20.43
CA ASN A 377 16.59 -3.37 20.30
C ASN A 377 17.54 -2.80 19.24
N PRO A 378 18.23 -1.69 19.55
CA PRO A 378 19.15 -1.08 18.59
C PRO A 378 20.35 -1.98 18.32
N ALA A 379 20.84 -1.92 17.08
CA ALA A 379 22.12 -2.52 16.74
C ALA A 379 23.23 -1.83 17.55
N THR A 380 24.11 -2.60 18.17
CA THR A 380 25.08 -2.06 19.13
C THR A 380 26.45 -2.66 18.91
N ILE A 381 27.47 -1.79 18.86
CA ILE A 381 28.87 -2.16 19.01
C ILE A 381 29.35 -1.60 20.35
N THR A 382 29.79 -2.48 21.22
CA THR A 382 30.39 -2.09 22.49
C THR A 382 31.87 -2.45 22.47
N ALA A 383 32.73 -1.49 22.81
CA ALA A 383 34.16 -1.69 22.90
C ALA A 383 34.69 -1.13 24.20
N THR A 384 35.55 -1.92 24.87
CA THR A 384 36.35 -1.44 26.00
C THR A 384 37.71 -1.03 25.45
N ILE A 385 38.07 0.23 25.64
CA ILE A 385 39.35 0.74 25.20
C ILE A 385 40.21 1.06 26.41
N HIS A 386 41.48 0.77 26.32
CA HIS A 386 42.48 1.07 27.32
C HIS A 386 43.53 1.96 26.69
N LEU A 387 43.62 3.20 27.20
CA LEU A 387 44.69 4.11 26.79
C LEU A 387 45.96 3.72 27.55
N LYS A 388 47.05 3.48 26.79
CA LYS A 388 48.32 3.05 27.35
C LYS A 388 48.78 3.99 28.45
N ASP A 389 49.28 3.44 29.57
CA ASP A 389 49.40 4.14 30.85
C ASP A 389 50.81 4.73 31.11
N ASP A 390 51.74 4.60 30.17
CA ASP A 390 53.15 4.96 30.38
C ASP A 390 53.60 6.26 29.71
N LEU A 391 52.74 6.89 28.89
CA LEU A 391 53.14 8.06 28.12
C LEU A 391 51.97 8.99 27.78
N TYR A 392 52.19 10.29 27.95
CA TYR A 392 51.37 11.33 27.31
C TYR A 392 51.92 11.60 25.92
N HIS A 393 51.08 11.45 24.91
CA HIS A 393 51.43 11.74 23.53
C HIS A 393 51.20 13.21 23.25
N SER A 394 52.26 14.01 23.16
CA SER A 394 52.16 15.43 22.80
C SER A 394 51.86 15.69 21.34
N PHE A 395 51.99 14.65 20.53
CA PHE A 395 51.74 14.65 19.08
C PHE A 395 50.80 13.48 18.76
N ARG A 396 49.77 13.71 17.95
CA ARG A 396 48.75 12.71 17.62
C ARG A 396 48.04 12.14 18.87
N ASN A 397 47.48 13.03 19.63
CA ASN A 397 46.77 12.65 20.87
C ASN A 397 45.26 12.75 20.76
N THR A 398 44.74 12.88 19.55
CA THR A 398 43.28 12.90 19.29
C THR A 398 42.92 11.84 18.25
N TRP A 399 41.88 11.05 18.55
CA TRP A 399 41.38 10.00 17.68
C TRP A 399 39.93 10.33 17.32
N GLN A 400 39.68 10.55 16.02
CA GLN A 400 38.35 10.74 15.46
C GLN A 400 37.83 9.41 14.97
N ARG A 401 36.58 9.07 15.35
CA ARG A 401 35.92 7.84 14.87
C ARG A 401 34.49 8.16 14.49
N ASN A 402 34.00 7.47 13.46
CA ASN A 402 32.60 7.50 13.04
C ASN A 402 32.08 6.08 13.06
N VAL A 403 30.80 5.92 13.42
CA VAL A 403 30.09 4.67 13.16
C VAL A 403 29.47 4.76 11.76
N ALA A 404 29.57 3.66 11.03
CA ALA A 404 28.90 3.46 9.74
C ALA A 404 27.85 2.36 9.90
N ALA A 405 26.60 2.69 9.67
CA ALA A 405 25.47 1.75 9.67
C ALA A 405 24.85 1.77 8.28
N ILE A 406 24.64 0.58 7.71
CA ILE A 406 24.15 0.40 6.35
C ILE A 406 22.90 -0.49 6.41
N ASP A 407 21.77 -0.01 5.91
CA ASP A 407 20.54 -0.79 5.82
C ASP A 407 20.54 -1.73 4.61
N ASN A 408 19.50 -2.55 4.48
CA ASN A 408 19.39 -3.51 3.38
C ASN A 408 19.16 -2.85 2.02
N ALA A 409 18.77 -1.58 1.99
CA ALA A 409 18.64 -0.78 0.77
C ALA A 409 19.92 -0.01 0.43
N SER A 410 21.01 -0.24 1.17
CA SER A 410 22.31 0.43 1.04
C SER A 410 22.30 1.90 1.42
N ASN A 411 21.33 2.36 2.19
CA ASN A 411 21.40 3.69 2.79
C ASN A 411 22.37 3.66 3.96
N MET A 412 23.18 4.73 4.06
CA MET A 412 24.15 4.92 5.12
C MET A 412 23.78 6.13 5.97
N ASN A 413 24.09 6.08 7.26
CA ASN A 413 24.00 7.27 8.11
C ASN A 413 24.93 8.39 7.60
N ARG A 414 24.67 9.61 8.06
CA ARG A 414 25.56 10.73 7.76
C ARG A 414 26.82 10.66 8.62
N PRO A 415 28.02 10.87 8.06
CA PRO A 415 29.23 10.99 8.85
C PRO A 415 29.24 12.29 9.65
N ASN A 416 30.09 12.34 10.69
CA ASN A 416 30.31 13.55 11.50
C ASN A 416 29.04 14.11 12.16
N GLY A 417 28.11 13.21 12.53
CA GLY A 417 26.90 13.53 13.27
C GLY A 417 26.97 12.97 14.69
N LEU A 418 25.83 12.47 15.18
CA LEU A 418 25.72 11.86 16.52
C LEU A 418 26.50 10.54 16.65
N GLY A 419 26.88 9.93 15.53
CA GLY A 419 27.74 8.75 15.47
C GLY A 419 29.23 9.05 15.46
N GLU A 420 29.63 10.32 15.51
CA GLU A 420 31.03 10.72 15.64
C GLU A 420 31.43 10.79 17.11
N ILE A 421 32.60 10.25 17.41
CA ILE A 421 33.25 10.39 18.71
C ILE A 421 34.69 10.77 18.48
N ARG A 422 35.20 11.72 19.29
CA ARG A 422 36.62 12.00 19.38
C ARG A 422 37.09 11.76 20.79
N ILE A 423 38.31 11.28 20.90
CA ILE A 423 39.00 11.08 22.17
C ILE A 423 40.30 11.88 22.11
N THR A 424 40.48 12.77 23.07
CA THR A 424 41.72 13.49 23.27
C THR A 424 42.37 13.01 24.56
N GLN A 425 43.63 12.62 24.50
CA GLN A 425 44.40 12.31 25.69
C GLN A 425 44.72 13.59 26.45
N GLY A 426 44.29 13.64 27.71
CA GLY A 426 44.69 14.70 28.64
C GLY A 426 45.98 14.33 29.36
N ARG A 427 46.62 15.33 29.97
CA ARG A 427 47.80 15.16 30.81
C ARG A 427 47.35 14.83 32.23
N LEU A 428 47.92 13.80 32.84
CA LEU A 428 47.63 13.47 34.27
C LEU A 428 48.03 14.63 35.19
N ALA A 429 49.10 15.34 34.85
CA ALA A 429 49.51 16.52 35.60
C ALA A 429 48.46 17.65 35.62
N ASP A 430 47.65 17.77 34.57
CA ASP A 430 46.56 18.74 34.49
C ASP A 430 45.27 18.22 35.14
N ARG A 431 45.03 16.91 35.08
CA ARG A 431 43.88 16.27 35.74
C ARG A 431 43.92 16.46 37.25
N THR A 432 45.09 16.21 37.84
CA THR A 432 45.30 16.24 39.27
C THR A 432 46.56 17.07 39.57
N PRO A 433 46.46 18.42 39.54
CA PRO A 433 47.59 19.25 39.88
C PRO A 433 48.11 18.94 41.28
N GLY A 434 49.42 18.97 41.44
CA GLY A 434 50.03 18.70 42.74
C GLY A 434 49.62 19.72 43.81
N VAL A 435 49.42 19.24 45.00
CA VAL A 435 49.11 20.07 46.20
C VAL A 435 50.37 20.24 47.04
N ALA A 436 50.74 21.49 47.26
CA ALA A 436 51.88 21.82 48.07
C ALA A 436 51.54 21.80 49.58
N PRO A 437 52.45 21.34 50.42
CA PRO A 437 52.30 21.49 51.90
C PRO A 437 52.27 22.97 52.27
N THR A 438 51.41 23.28 53.22
CA THR A 438 51.31 24.66 53.77
C THR A 438 52.22 24.90 54.97
N SER A 439 52.62 23.85 55.67
CA SER A 439 53.50 23.91 56.84
C SER A 439 54.97 23.99 56.37
N THR A 440 55.74 24.72 57.08
CA THR A 440 57.19 24.80 56.89
C THR A 440 57.85 23.50 57.34
N ILE A 441 58.78 22.98 56.53
CA ILE A 441 59.53 21.76 56.75
C ILE A 441 60.95 22.13 57.18
N GLN A 442 61.39 21.64 58.31
CA GLN A 442 62.73 21.82 58.86
C GLN A 442 63.72 20.93 58.10
N VAL A 443 64.75 21.49 57.55
CA VAL A 443 65.82 20.78 56.86
C VAL A 443 67.17 21.16 57.52
N THR A 444 68.20 20.36 57.25
CA THR A 444 69.52 20.60 57.79
C THR A 444 70.17 21.84 57.20
N SER A 445 70.17 21.99 55.93
CA SER A 445 70.69 23.14 55.19
C SER A 445 69.90 23.38 53.94
N LEU A 446 69.50 24.63 53.62
CA LEU A 446 68.78 25.02 52.45
C LEU A 446 69.62 24.89 51.15
N THR A 447 70.93 24.90 51.27
CA THR A 447 71.86 24.83 50.13
C THR A 447 72.39 23.43 49.85
N ALA A 448 72.20 22.48 50.79
CA ALA A 448 72.69 21.10 50.71
C ALA A 448 71.71 20.15 51.36
N LEU A 449 70.62 19.79 50.70
CA LEU A 449 69.60 18.86 51.22
C LEU A 449 70.20 17.46 51.32
N THR A 450 70.08 16.87 52.51
CA THR A 450 70.48 15.48 52.72
C THR A 450 69.39 14.52 52.21
N ASP A 451 69.74 13.24 52.03
CA ASP A 451 68.75 12.22 51.71
C ASP A 451 67.62 12.14 52.74
N ALA A 452 67.92 12.33 54.00
CA ALA A 452 66.90 12.38 55.04
C ALA A 452 66.01 13.62 54.92
N ASP A 453 66.56 14.79 54.57
CA ASP A 453 65.75 15.97 54.24
C ASP A 453 64.85 15.74 53.05
N LYS A 454 65.35 15.17 51.98
CA LYS A 454 64.59 14.84 50.82
C LYS A 454 63.47 13.86 51.11
N SER A 455 63.72 12.83 51.93
CA SER A 455 62.67 11.88 52.32
C SER A 455 61.59 12.57 53.16
N LYS A 456 61.94 13.49 54.03
CA LYS A 456 60.98 14.26 54.80
C LYS A 456 60.11 15.16 53.94
N ILE A 457 60.68 15.79 52.95
CA ILE A 457 60.00 16.64 51.97
C ILE A 457 59.01 15.79 51.15
N ILE A 458 59.48 14.67 50.65
CA ILE A 458 58.63 13.74 49.86
C ILE A 458 57.46 13.24 50.70
N ALA A 459 57.69 12.87 51.93
CA ALA A 459 56.64 12.42 52.86
C ALA A 459 55.54 13.48 53.04
N ALA A 460 55.92 14.74 53.19
CA ALA A 460 55.00 15.85 53.37
C ALA A 460 54.18 16.10 52.07
N VAL A 461 54.78 16.00 50.91
CA VAL A 461 54.10 16.14 49.61
C VAL A 461 53.22 14.97 49.34
N SER A 462 53.69 13.74 49.54
CA SER A 462 52.91 12.54 49.28
C SER A 462 51.69 12.39 50.17
N ALA A 463 51.74 12.94 51.40
CA ALA A 463 50.58 12.94 52.29
C ALA A 463 49.38 13.73 51.74
N LEU A 464 49.62 14.72 50.89
CA LEU A 464 48.58 15.56 50.29
C LEU A 464 48.23 15.16 48.84
N ASN A 465 48.96 14.21 48.29
CA ASN A 465 48.82 13.80 46.88
C ASN A 465 48.64 12.27 46.81
N PRO A 466 47.42 11.75 46.87
CA PRO A 466 47.15 10.31 46.84
C PRO A 466 47.78 9.68 45.58
N GLU A 467 48.75 8.77 45.78
CA GLU A 467 49.58 8.23 44.72
C GLU A 467 48.78 7.38 43.74
N VAL A 468 47.94 6.48 44.27
CA VAL A 468 47.16 5.56 43.43
C VAL A 468 46.08 6.31 42.66
N ALA A 469 45.26 7.12 43.35
CA ALA A 469 44.17 7.86 42.72
C ALA A 469 44.67 8.90 41.71
N ASN A 470 45.81 9.52 41.96
CA ASN A 470 46.40 10.54 41.09
C ASN A 470 47.34 9.91 40.04
N ARG A 471 47.55 8.60 40.03
CA ARG A 471 48.44 7.88 39.10
C ARG A 471 49.85 8.46 39.10
N ILE A 472 50.39 8.66 40.30
CA ILE A 472 51.74 9.19 40.49
C ILE A 472 52.75 8.05 40.38
N LYS A 473 53.82 8.30 39.65
CA LYS A 473 54.93 7.36 39.45
C LYS A 473 56.03 7.58 40.46
N SER A 474 56.45 8.82 40.67
CA SER A 474 57.61 9.15 41.52
C SER A 474 57.60 10.61 41.92
N TYR A 475 58.41 10.87 42.95
CA TYR A 475 58.72 12.22 43.44
C TYR A 475 60.22 12.46 43.34
N THR A 476 60.62 13.66 42.96
CA THR A 476 62.03 14.07 42.93
C THR A 476 62.16 15.42 43.61
N VAL A 477 63.03 15.47 44.62
CA VAL A 477 63.37 16.75 45.24
C VAL A 477 64.47 17.41 44.44
N ASN A 478 64.21 18.60 43.94
CA ASN A 478 65.14 19.38 43.14
C ASN A 478 66.17 20.11 44.03
N SER A 479 67.26 20.54 43.43
CA SER A 479 68.33 21.25 44.17
C SER A 479 67.84 22.53 44.85
N ASP A 480 66.79 23.15 44.32
CA ASP A 480 66.14 24.34 44.84
C ASP A 480 65.10 24.06 45.94
N GLY A 481 64.93 22.79 46.32
CA GLY A 481 63.95 22.36 47.35
C GLY A 481 62.55 22.16 46.82
N THR A 482 62.23 22.47 45.58
CA THR A 482 60.95 22.15 44.97
C THR A 482 60.85 20.65 44.74
N VAL A 483 59.60 20.13 44.61
CA VAL A 483 59.36 18.71 44.34
C VAL A 483 58.71 18.56 42.98
N THR A 484 59.34 17.77 42.14
CA THR A 484 58.73 17.32 40.87
C THR A 484 57.92 16.05 41.13
N ILE A 485 56.61 16.12 40.89
CA ILE A 485 55.73 15.00 40.88
C ILE A 485 55.70 14.47 39.45
N THR A 486 56.10 13.22 39.25
CA THR A 486 56.05 12.55 37.95
C THR A 486 54.87 11.58 37.93
N TYR A 487 53.96 11.79 37.02
CA TYR A 487 52.78 10.93 36.82
C TYR A 487 53.09 9.73 35.95
N LYS A 488 52.23 8.75 35.91
CA LYS A 488 52.48 7.51 35.16
C LYS A 488 52.57 7.73 33.64
N ASP A 489 51.99 8.81 33.13
CA ASP A 489 52.11 9.21 31.71
C ASP A 489 53.36 10.05 31.42
N SER A 490 54.25 10.19 32.38
CA SER A 490 55.50 10.96 32.34
C SER A 490 55.29 12.46 32.30
N THR A 491 54.09 12.96 32.47
CA THR A 491 53.85 14.38 32.72
C THR A 491 54.23 14.74 34.17
N THR A 492 54.54 16.01 34.41
CA THR A 492 55.07 16.44 35.67
C THR A 492 54.37 17.69 36.19
N ASN A 493 54.32 17.81 37.51
CA ASN A 493 54.03 19.04 38.24
C ASN A 493 55.20 19.34 39.15
N VAL A 494 55.47 20.60 39.34
CA VAL A 494 56.43 21.06 40.33
C VAL A 494 55.68 21.78 41.45
N VAL A 495 55.88 21.33 42.67
CA VAL A 495 55.28 21.97 43.85
C VAL A 495 56.35 22.63 44.68
N ALA A 496 56.03 23.79 45.19
CA ALA A 496 56.92 24.53 46.09
C ALA A 496 56.65 24.09 47.54
N VAL A 497 57.70 23.93 48.26
CA VAL A 497 57.67 23.55 49.71
C VAL A 497 58.33 24.65 50.53
N LYS A 498 57.70 25.06 51.59
CA LYS A 498 58.27 26.01 52.52
C LYS A 498 59.33 25.30 53.36
N LEU A 499 60.56 25.71 53.25
CA LEU A 499 61.70 25.13 53.98
C LEU A 499 62.30 26.13 54.89
N SER A 500 62.81 25.68 56.06
CA SER A 500 63.68 26.47 56.92
C SER A 500 64.77 25.56 57.45
N ASP A 501 65.93 26.15 57.73
CA ASP A 501 67.01 25.43 58.36
C ASP A 501 67.24 25.98 59.80
N THR A 502 67.95 25.22 60.55
CA THR A 502 68.26 25.58 61.98
C THR A 502 69.49 26.45 62.14
N ASP A 503 70.29 26.58 61.07
CA ASP A 503 71.62 27.22 61.16
C ASP A 503 71.69 28.56 60.40
N TYR A 504 70.58 29.03 59.81
CA TYR A 504 70.61 30.24 59.02
C TYR A 504 69.42 31.15 59.25
N SER A 505 69.53 32.45 58.89
CA SER A 505 68.46 33.41 59.20
C SER A 505 67.19 33.11 58.39
N GLN A 506 66.05 32.98 59.10
CA GLN A 506 64.75 32.62 58.56
C GLN A 506 64.25 33.61 57.51
N SER A 507 64.59 34.90 57.53
CA SER A 507 64.12 35.91 56.60
C SER A 507 64.64 35.71 55.15
N VAL A 508 65.86 35.24 54.97
CA VAL A 508 66.43 34.95 53.65
C VAL A 508 65.80 33.69 53.04
N SER A 509 65.56 32.66 53.87
CA SER A 509 64.94 31.40 53.47
C SER A 509 63.49 31.59 52.96
N GLN A 510 62.68 32.37 53.69
CA GLN A 510 61.29 32.64 53.36
C GLN A 510 61.13 33.42 52.03
N SER A 511 61.99 34.45 51.80
CA SER A 511 61.98 35.22 50.56
C SER A 511 62.31 34.36 49.33
N ALA A 512 63.27 33.44 49.44
CA ALA A 512 63.65 32.54 48.41
C ALA A 512 62.50 31.51 48.05
N SER A 513 61.83 30.99 49.07
CA SER A 513 60.73 30.06 48.89
C SER A 513 59.52 30.71 48.25
N GLN A 514 59.14 31.94 48.56
CA GLN A 514 58.06 32.68 47.93
C GLN A 514 58.33 32.93 46.42
N SER A 515 59.52 33.35 46.05
CA SER A 515 59.89 33.54 44.69
C SER A 515 59.77 32.26 43.87
N LYS A 516 60.17 31.12 44.37
CA LYS A 516 60.01 29.82 43.73
C LYS A 516 58.55 29.41 43.55
N GLN A 517 57.73 29.63 44.56
CA GLN A 517 56.28 29.30 44.47
C GLN A 517 55.58 30.11 43.41
N GLU A 518 55.85 31.37 43.23
CA GLU A 518 55.33 32.23 42.17
C GLU A 518 55.76 31.73 40.79
N SER A 519 57.02 31.39 40.59
CA SER A 519 57.52 30.78 39.33
C SER A 519 56.82 29.48 38.98
N ILE A 520 56.57 28.59 39.96
CA ILE A 520 55.91 27.32 39.77
C ILE A 520 54.44 27.51 39.40
N SER A 521 53.71 28.43 40.02
CA SER A 521 52.34 28.78 39.69
C SER A 521 52.19 29.25 38.25
N GLN A 522 53.11 30.09 37.73
CA GLN A 522 53.12 30.51 36.34
C GLN A 522 53.37 29.35 35.38
N SER A 523 54.35 28.49 35.67
CA SER A 523 54.64 27.30 34.87
C SER A 523 53.44 26.36 34.72
N ARG A 524 52.72 26.11 35.81
CA ARG A 524 51.48 25.29 35.79
C ARG A 524 50.37 25.90 34.96
N SER A 525 50.12 27.21 35.06
CA SER A 525 49.11 27.90 34.25
C SER A 525 49.39 27.79 32.76
N GLU A 526 50.63 27.91 32.35
CA GLU A 526 51.05 27.74 30.96
C GLU A 526 50.87 26.31 30.47
N SER A 527 51.25 25.31 31.24
CA SER A 527 51.04 23.89 30.93
C SER A 527 49.54 23.54 30.75
N ALA A 528 48.67 24.02 31.64
CA ALA A 528 47.25 23.81 31.55
C ALA A 528 46.65 24.47 30.28
N LYS A 529 47.07 25.65 29.90
CA LYS A 529 46.66 26.33 28.67
C LYS A 529 47.07 25.56 27.41
N GLN A 530 48.29 25.04 27.34
CA GLN A 530 48.76 24.23 26.22
C GLN A 530 47.97 22.94 26.07
N SER A 531 47.65 22.23 27.16
CA SER A 531 46.83 21.01 27.15
C SER A 531 45.41 21.29 26.65
N ALA A 532 44.79 22.41 27.01
CA ALA A 532 43.44 22.78 26.61
C ALA A 532 43.35 23.18 25.12
N SER A 533 44.45 23.62 24.48
CA SER A 533 44.48 24.06 23.07
C SER A 533 44.70 22.92 22.09
N THR A 534 45.08 21.75 22.52
CA THR A 534 45.30 20.56 21.71
C THR A 534 44.12 19.62 21.75
#